data_0dada6dd0c4fc8a4cbf1e9d6e80afe09
#
_entry.id   0dada6dd0c4fc8a4cbf1e9d6e80afe09
#
_cell.length_a   1.000
_cell.length_b   1.000
_cell.length_c   1.000
_cell.angle_alpha   90.00
_cell.angle_beta   90.00
_cell.angle_gamma   90.00
#
_symmetry.space_group_name_H-M   'P 1'
#
loop_
_entity.id
_entity.type
_entity.pdbx_description
1 polymer ?
#
loop_
_entity_poly.entity_id
_entity_poly.type
_entity_poly.pdbx_seq_one_letter_code
_entity_poly.pdbx_strand_id
1 'polypeptide(L)'
;MKNIKSYLILMLWALLLLGGSFACKKTDPCESKTCLNGGTCDSGDCNCTERWTGETCGTQKTPTSIKLSKLELTKYPAKTTTGGNWDPSDGPDVYMKIYKGTTLIWTGPVFPLPLDPVSGQNPVFFPATKPELTSPAEEYTIELWDKDTAPDTDDFMGGLKFKAYTETNNFPESLRIECTGCSTGYKVDLEYIF
;
A
#
# COMPACT_ATOMS: atom_id res chain seq x y z
N MET A 1 -84.11 31.65 -17.42
CA MET A 1 -82.67 32.01 -17.53
C MET A 1 -82.03 32.09 -16.16
N LYS A 2 -82.16 31.03 -15.33
CA LYS A 2 -81.72 31.12 -13.91
C LYS A 2 -80.64 30.13 -13.45
N ASN A 3 -80.01 29.36 -14.33
CA ASN A 3 -79.12 28.30 -13.85
C ASN A 3 -77.68 28.28 -14.51
N ILE A 4 -77.41 29.10 -15.53
CA ILE A 4 -76.12 29.07 -16.28
C ILE A 4 -75.00 29.64 -15.42
N LYS A 5 -75.21 30.66 -14.63
CA LYS A 5 -74.22 31.26 -13.76
C LYS A 5 -73.74 30.31 -12.62
N SER A 6 -74.68 29.49 -12.10
CA SER A 6 -74.36 28.54 -11.06
C SER A 6 -73.48 27.37 -11.57
N TYR A 7 -73.73 26.90 -12.80
CA TYR A 7 -72.89 25.86 -13.42
C TYR A 7 -71.52 26.34 -13.80
N LEU A 8 -71.39 27.61 -14.24
CA LEU A 8 -70.08 28.19 -14.54
C LEU A 8 -69.18 28.32 -13.27
N ILE A 9 -69.77 28.69 -12.16
CA ILE A 9 -69.03 28.78 -10.88
C ILE A 9 -68.62 27.39 -10.37
N LEU A 10 -69.48 26.39 -10.48
CA LEU A 10 -69.14 25.00 -10.15
C LEU A 10 -68.07 24.40 -11.07
N MET A 11 -68.11 24.68 -12.36
CA MET A 11 -67.06 24.28 -13.31
C MET A 11 -65.71 24.95 -13.02
N LEU A 12 -65.68 26.25 -12.62
CA LEU A 12 -64.47 26.94 -12.23
C LEU A 12 -63.85 26.35 -10.97
N TRP A 13 -64.66 25.98 -9.97
CA TRP A 13 -64.20 25.32 -8.76
C TRP A 13 -63.69 23.91 -9.00
N ALA A 14 -64.31 23.15 -9.91
CA ALA A 14 -63.85 21.82 -10.31
C ALA A 14 -62.50 21.87 -11.06
N LEU A 15 -62.24 22.89 -11.88
CA LEU A 15 -60.94 23.09 -12.54
C LEU A 15 -59.82 23.48 -11.57
N LEU A 16 -60.16 24.22 -10.49
CA LEU A 16 -59.18 24.58 -9.46
C LEU A 16 -58.77 23.39 -8.57
N LEU A 17 -59.60 22.36 -8.44
CA LEU A 17 -59.28 21.16 -7.68
C LEU A 17 -58.49 20.13 -8.48
N LEU A 18 -58.41 20.27 -9.82
CA LEU A 18 -57.55 19.48 -10.72
C LEU A 18 -56.13 20.06 -10.90
N GLY A 19 -55.82 21.18 -10.20
CA GLY A 19 -54.47 21.71 -10.04
C GLY A 19 -53.64 20.69 -9.28
N GLY A 20 -53.24 19.63 -9.99
CA GLY A 20 -52.52 18.49 -9.50
C GLY A 20 -51.31 18.94 -8.69
N SER A 21 -51.19 18.39 -7.51
CA SER A 21 -49.97 18.37 -6.72
C SER A 21 -48.87 17.77 -7.62
N PHE A 22 -48.16 18.62 -8.38
CA PHE A 22 -46.85 18.26 -8.88
C PHE A 22 -45.95 18.06 -7.63
N ALA A 23 -46.10 16.88 -7.01
CA ALA A 23 -45.11 16.43 -6.06
C ALA A 23 -43.79 16.40 -6.80
N CYS A 24 -42.97 17.43 -6.61
CA CYS A 24 -41.58 17.43 -7.01
C CYS A 24 -40.96 16.20 -6.33
N LYS A 25 -40.83 15.10 -7.07
CA LYS A 25 -40.14 13.92 -6.57
C LYS A 25 -38.69 14.40 -6.33
N LYS A 26 -38.33 14.60 -5.10
CA LYS A 26 -36.97 14.95 -4.71
C LYS A 26 -36.11 13.77 -5.13
N THR A 27 -35.45 13.87 -6.27
CA THR A 27 -34.54 12.85 -6.77
C THR A 27 -33.44 12.69 -5.72
N ASP A 28 -33.19 11.48 -5.27
CA ASP A 28 -32.06 11.19 -4.39
C ASP A 28 -30.76 11.52 -5.16
N PRO A 29 -29.95 12.48 -4.69
CA PRO A 29 -28.73 12.85 -5.38
C PRO A 29 -27.70 11.70 -5.43
N CYS A 30 -27.89 10.64 -4.64
CA CYS A 30 -27.07 9.44 -4.65
C CYS A 30 -27.56 8.33 -5.60
N GLU A 31 -28.78 8.45 -6.17
CA GLU A 31 -29.38 7.40 -7.03
C GLU A 31 -28.52 7.03 -8.24
N SER A 32 -27.74 8.01 -8.79
CA SER A 32 -26.85 7.81 -9.94
C SER A 32 -25.36 7.94 -9.61
N LYS A 33 -25.01 8.17 -8.32
CA LYS A 33 -23.62 8.38 -7.90
C LYS A 33 -23.02 7.08 -7.39
N THR A 34 -21.92 6.64 -8.03
CA THR A 34 -21.16 5.46 -7.59
C THR A 34 -19.88 5.91 -6.92
N CYS A 35 -19.73 5.62 -5.64
CA CYS A 35 -18.49 5.83 -4.90
C CYS A 35 -17.67 4.55 -4.93
N LEU A 36 -16.41 4.65 -5.35
CA LEU A 36 -15.48 3.54 -5.50
C LEU A 36 -14.77 3.24 -4.16
N ASN A 37 -14.03 2.13 -4.12
CA ASN A 37 -13.10 1.78 -3.04
C ASN A 37 -13.70 1.89 -1.62
N GLY A 38 -14.96 1.49 -1.47
CA GLY A 38 -15.67 1.50 -0.19
C GLY A 38 -16.12 2.88 0.29
N GLY A 39 -16.06 3.90 -0.57
CA GLY A 39 -16.65 5.20 -0.30
C GLY A 39 -18.18 5.13 -0.23
N THR A 40 -18.80 6.03 0.53
CA THR A 40 -20.26 6.13 0.70
C THR A 40 -20.76 7.44 0.12
N CYS A 41 -21.92 7.41 -0.55
CA CYS A 41 -22.55 8.63 -1.03
C CYS A 41 -23.37 9.28 0.11
N ASP A 42 -23.19 10.58 0.29
CA ASP A 42 -23.99 11.41 1.17
C ASP A 42 -24.36 12.71 0.44
N SER A 43 -25.66 12.94 0.29
CA SER A 43 -26.21 14.17 -0.33
C SER A 43 -25.64 14.49 -1.72
N GLY A 44 -25.17 13.46 -2.47
CA GLY A 44 -24.59 13.60 -3.81
C GLY A 44 -23.05 13.67 -3.83
N ASP A 45 -22.39 13.69 -2.67
CA ASP A 45 -20.95 13.66 -2.56
C ASP A 45 -20.44 12.32 -2.04
N CYS A 46 -19.25 11.90 -2.49
CA CYS A 46 -18.63 10.68 -2.00
C CYS A 46 -17.74 10.96 -0.78
N ASN A 47 -18.07 10.34 0.35
CA ASN A 47 -17.20 10.24 1.51
C ASN A 47 -16.24 9.08 1.31
N CYS A 48 -14.99 9.39 1.02
CA CYS A 48 -13.97 8.40 0.71
C CYS A 48 -13.34 7.80 1.97
N THR A 49 -12.92 6.54 1.86
CA THR A 49 -12.10 5.90 2.89
C THR A 49 -10.71 6.56 2.95
N GLU A 50 -9.96 6.30 4.02
CA GLU A 50 -8.70 6.98 4.34
C GLU A 50 -7.66 6.96 3.21
N ARG A 51 -7.61 5.85 2.45
CA ARG A 51 -6.63 5.61 1.38
C ARG A 51 -6.98 6.25 0.03
N TRP A 52 -8.20 6.81 -0.10
CA TRP A 52 -8.74 7.23 -1.38
C TRP A 52 -9.22 8.68 -1.34
N THR A 53 -9.25 9.32 -2.51
CA THR A 53 -9.71 10.70 -2.71
C THR A 53 -10.31 10.87 -4.11
N GLY A 54 -10.71 12.10 -4.43
CA GLY A 54 -11.36 12.45 -5.70
C GLY A 54 -12.88 12.36 -5.62
N GLU A 55 -13.55 12.87 -6.63
CA GLU A 55 -15.02 13.02 -6.67
C GLU A 55 -15.79 11.71 -6.48
N THR A 56 -15.20 10.59 -6.92
CA THR A 56 -15.77 9.24 -6.82
C THR A 56 -14.90 8.30 -5.99
N CYS A 57 -13.95 8.80 -5.20
CA CYS A 57 -12.99 7.99 -4.46
C CYS A 57 -12.12 7.06 -5.35
N GLY A 58 -11.86 7.48 -6.58
CA GLY A 58 -11.11 6.69 -7.56
C GLY A 58 -9.60 6.93 -7.55
N THR A 59 -9.12 7.94 -6.83
CA THR A 59 -7.72 8.34 -6.80
C THR A 59 -7.06 7.88 -5.51
N GLN A 60 -5.91 7.20 -5.59
CA GLN A 60 -5.12 6.83 -4.42
C GLN A 60 -4.52 8.08 -3.76
N LYS A 61 -4.58 8.15 -2.43
CA LYS A 61 -3.80 9.14 -1.65
C LYS A 61 -2.37 8.66 -1.51
N THR A 62 -1.41 9.58 -1.63
CA THR A 62 -0.04 9.28 -1.25
C THR A 62 0.03 9.13 0.27
N PRO A 63 0.51 7.99 0.80
CA PRO A 63 0.71 7.83 2.24
C PRO A 63 1.78 8.81 2.75
N THR A 64 1.70 9.20 4.01
CA THR A 64 2.72 10.05 4.66
C THR A 64 3.99 9.26 4.96
N SER A 65 3.84 7.98 5.29
CA SER A 65 4.95 7.03 5.43
C SER A 65 4.49 5.59 5.21
N ILE A 66 5.47 4.68 5.05
CA ILE A 66 5.23 3.24 5.01
C ILE A 66 6.19 2.56 5.98
N LYS A 67 5.67 1.72 6.87
CA LYS A 67 6.48 0.89 7.78
C LYS A 67 6.61 -0.52 7.22
N LEU A 68 7.81 -1.09 7.33
CA LEU A 68 8.05 -2.49 6.98
C LEU A 68 7.91 -3.33 8.25
N SER A 69 6.82 -4.10 8.34
CA SER A 69 6.48 -4.86 9.56
C SER A 69 7.10 -6.25 9.59
N LYS A 70 7.42 -6.80 8.44
CA LYS A 70 8.06 -8.10 8.26
C LYS A 70 9.01 -8.03 7.07
N LEU A 71 10.18 -8.62 7.21
CA LEU A 71 11.15 -8.81 6.14
C LEU A 71 11.46 -10.31 6.01
N GLU A 72 11.27 -10.86 4.84
CA GLU A 72 11.59 -12.24 4.51
C GLU A 72 12.72 -12.24 3.48
N LEU A 73 13.78 -12.97 3.75
CA LEU A 73 14.89 -13.15 2.81
C LEU A 73 14.56 -14.34 1.90
N THR A 74 14.11 -14.06 0.68
CA THR A 74 13.66 -15.10 -0.26
C THR A 74 14.80 -15.71 -1.06
N LYS A 75 15.96 -15.03 -1.11
CA LYS A 75 17.18 -15.47 -1.79
C LYS A 75 18.39 -14.82 -1.18
N TYR A 76 19.46 -15.59 -0.99
CA TYR A 76 20.78 -15.11 -0.63
C TYR A 76 21.88 -15.97 -1.25
N PRO A 77 23.09 -15.46 -1.47
CA PRO A 77 24.20 -16.22 -2.04
C PRO A 77 24.79 -17.16 -0.98
N ALA A 78 24.82 -18.46 -1.26
CA ALA A 78 25.40 -19.46 -0.36
C ALA A 78 26.94 -19.34 -0.25
N LYS A 79 27.58 -18.72 -1.21
CA LYS A 79 29.04 -18.57 -1.32
C LYS A 79 29.40 -17.16 -1.70
N THR A 80 30.61 -16.75 -1.34
CA THR A 80 31.24 -15.51 -1.82
C THR A 80 31.38 -15.52 -3.35
N THR A 81 31.68 -14.40 -3.95
CA THR A 81 31.95 -14.28 -5.40
C THR A 81 33.15 -15.09 -5.86
N THR A 82 34.05 -15.44 -4.96
CA THR A 82 35.22 -16.30 -5.20
C THR A 82 34.98 -17.78 -4.97
N GLY A 83 33.75 -18.15 -4.54
CA GLY A 83 33.32 -19.52 -4.29
C GLY A 83 33.63 -20.06 -2.89
N GLY A 84 34.19 -19.24 -2.01
CA GLY A 84 34.43 -19.55 -0.60
C GLY A 84 33.14 -19.52 0.25
N ASN A 85 33.24 -19.96 1.48
CA ASN A 85 32.21 -19.70 2.48
C ASN A 85 32.27 -18.23 2.90
N TRP A 86 31.16 -17.71 3.40
CA TRP A 86 31.11 -16.40 4.05
C TRP A 86 31.88 -16.49 5.37
N ASP A 87 31.53 -17.44 6.23
CA ASP A 87 32.26 -17.79 7.43
C ASP A 87 33.06 -19.11 7.27
N PRO A 88 34.19 -19.28 7.96
CA PRO A 88 35.06 -20.47 7.80
C PRO A 88 34.41 -21.80 8.20
N SER A 89 33.53 -21.79 9.21
CA SER A 89 33.02 -23.01 9.88
C SER A 89 31.51 -23.16 9.90
N ASP A 90 30.78 -22.08 9.65
CA ASP A 90 29.30 -22.03 9.69
C ASP A 90 28.75 -21.17 8.54
N GLY A 91 27.47 -20.87 8.58
CA GLY A 91 26.84 -20.00 7.60
C GLY A 91 27.00 -18.52 7.97
N PRO A 92 26.66 -17.61 7.06
CA PRO A 92 26.83 -16.19 7.29
C PRO A 92 25.95 -15.65 8.43
N ASP A 93 26.50 -14.72 9.19
CA ASP A 93 25.79 -13.95 10.20
C ASP A 93 25.18 -12.68 9.58
N VAL A 94 23.98 -12.79 9.01
CA VAL A 94 23.45 -11.75 8.15
C VAL A 94 22.66 -10.66 8.88
N TYR A 95 22.71 -9.45 8.33
CA TYR A 95 21.85 -8.35 8.69
C TYR A 95 21.49 -7.50 7.47
N MET A 96 20.40 -6.74 7.58
CA MET A 96 19.93 -5.91 6.48
C MET A 96 20.14 -4.44 6.79
N LYS A 97 20.42 -3.66 5.76
CA LYS A 97 20.45 -2.19 5.78
C LYS A 97 19.42 -1.67 4.78
N ILE A 98 18.75 -0.57 5.14
CA ILE A 98 17.86 0.13 4.21
C ILE A 98 18.35 1.55 4.04
N TYR A 99 18.43 1.98 2.78
CA TYR A 99 18.91 3.31 2.40
C TYR A 99 17.86 4.07 1.59
N LYS A 100 17.87 5.39 1.73
CA LYS A 100 17.28 6.34 0.78
C LYS A 100 18.43 7.08 0.08
N GLY A 101 18.64 6.80 -1.19
CA GLY A 101 19.86 7.23 -1.89
C GLY A 101 21.10 6.69 -1.19
N THR A 102 21.96 7.57 -0.67
CA THR A 102 23.17 7.22 0.13
C THR A 102 22.92 7.28 1.64
N THR A 103 21.75 7.71 2.08
CA THR A 103 21.44 7.86 3.51
C THR A 103 20.95 6.57 4.08
N LEU A 104 21.68 6.00 5.06
CA LEU A 104 21.24 4.86 5.84
C LEU A 104 20.07 5.28 6.75
N ILE A 105 18.92 4.61 6.61
CA ILE A 105 17.72 4.90 7.41
C ILE A 105 17.41 3.83 8.45
N TRP A 106 17.91 2.61 8.23
CA TRP A 106 17.70 1.51 9.17
C TRP A 106 18.76 0.43 9.04
N THR A 107 19.13 -0.17 10.18
CA THR A 107 19.98 -1.37 10.27
C THR A 107 19.24 -2.41 11.09
N GLY A 108 19.13 -3.61 10.55
CA GLY A 108 18.50 -4.75 11.20
C GLY A 108 19.38 -5.43 12.24
N PRO A 109 18.79 -6.33 13.02
CA PRO A 109 19.55 -7.22 13.89
C PRO A 109 20.33 -8.25 13.04
N VAL A 110 21.38 -8.82 13.64
CA VAL A 110 22.16 -9.91 13.06
C VAL A 110 21.46 -11.24 13.30
N PHE A 111 21.45 -12.11 12.28
CA PHE A 111 20.90 -13.45 12.31
C PHE A 111 21.85 -14.46 11.67
N PRO A 112 22.17 -15.57 12.36
CA PRO A 112 22.92 -16.65 11.76
C PRO A 112 22.08 -17.39 10.71
N LEU A 113 22.65 -17.66 9.56
CA LEU A 113 22.08 -18.50 8.52
C LEU A 113 22.80 -19.86 8.43
N PRO A 114 22.14 -20.92 7.94
CA PRO A 114 22.82 -22.18 7.69
C PRO A 114 23.85 -22.02 6.56
N LEU A 115 24.92 -22.82 6.64
CA LEU A 115 25.99 -22.84 5.62
C LEU A 115 25.44 -23.13 4.22
N ASP A 116 24.46 -24.02 4.13
CA ASP A 116 23.75 -24.32 2.89
C ASP A 116 22.29 -23.85 3.01
N PRO A 117 21.82 -22.99 2.09
CA PRO A 117 20.43 -22.56 2.04
C PRO A 117 19.48 -23.76 1.91
N VAL A 118 18.57 -23.92 2.87
CA VAL A 118 17.55 -24.97 2.79
C VAL A 118 16.42 -24.50 1.90
N SER A 119 16.18 -25.21 0.80
CA SER A 119 15.10 -24.88 -0.14
C SER A 119 13.73 -24.81 0.56
N GLY A 120 13.04 -23.68 0.39
CA GLY A 120 11.73 -23.42 0.98
C GLY A 120 11.76 -22.95 2.44
N GLN A 121 12.93 -22.78 3.06
CA GLN A 121 13.08 -22.16 4.39
C GLN A 121 13.64 -20.74 4.24
N ASN A 122 12.76 -19.78 4.12
CA ASN A 122 13.13 -18.37 4.04
C ASN A 122 13.28 -17.78 5.44
N PRO A 123 14.42 -17.20 5.81
CA PRO A 123 14.57 -16.47 7.05
C PRO A 123 13.59 -15.30 7.13
N VAL A 124 12.91 -15.17 8.26
CA VAL A 124 11.89 -14.15 8.48
C VAL A 124 12.28 -13.29 9.68
N PHE A 125 12.25 -11.99 9.49
CA PHE A 125 12.63 -10.99 10.48
C PHE A 125 11.41 -10.14 10.84
N PHE A 126 11.15 -10.00 12.14
CA PHE A 126 10.16 -9.08 12.69
C PHE A 126 10.90 -7.96 13.42
N PRO A 127 11.17 -6.83 12.78
CA PRO A 127 11.99 -5.79 13.39
C PRO A 127 11.26 -5.17 14.58
N ALA A 128 11.92 -5.12 15.76
CA ALA A 128 11.38 -4.45 16.94
C ALA A 128 11.14 -2.96 16.68
N THR A 129 12.06 -2.32 15.93
CA THR A 129 11.87 -0.99 15.37
C THR A 129 11.66 -1.14 13.86
N LYS A 130 10.43 -0.98 13.41
CA LYS A 130 10.08 -1.10 11.99
C LYS A 130 10.79 -0.03 11.17
N PRO A 131 11.47 -0.40 10.07
CA PRO A 131 11.96 0.60 9.11
C PRO A 131 10.81 1.47 8.63
N GLU A 132 10.99 2.79 8.59
CA GLU A 132 9.97 3.73 8.16
C GLU A 132 10.43 4.51 6.92
N LEU A 133 9.69 4.35 5.83
CA LEU A 133 9.90 5.01 4.55
C LEU A 133 9.10 6.32 4.53
N THR A 134 9.74 7.43 4.93
CA THR A 134 9.09 8.75 5.06
C THR A 134 8.88 9.50 3.75
N SER A 135 9.31 8.93 2.64
CA SER A 135 9.07 9.43 1.28
C SER A 135 8.58 8.27 0.40
N PRO A 136 7.32 7.82 0.56
CA PRO A 136 6.81 6.57 0.01
C PRO A 136 6.98 6.38 -1.50
N ALA A 137 6.92 7.48 -2.28
CA ALA A 137 7.05 7.46 -3.74
C ALA A 137 8.51 7.40 -4.23
N GLU A 138 9.48 7.60 -3.33
CA GLU A 138 10.90 7.54 -3.67
C GLU A 138 11.42 6.10 -3.78
N GLU A 139 12.59 5.96 -4.40
CA GLU A 139 13.31 4.68 -4.50
C GLU A 139 14.17 4.48 -3.26
N TYR A 140 14.10 3.28 -2.71
CA TYR A 140 14.92 2.81 -1.59
C TYR A 140 15.79 1.65 -2.03
N THR A 141 16.86 1.40 -1.29
CA THR A 141 17.72 0.23 -1.47
C THR A 141 17.67 -0.62 -0.20
N ILE A 142 17.47 -1.93 -0.35
CA ILE A 142 17.65 -2.91 0.71
C ILE A 142 18.90 -3.72 0.40
N GLU A 143 19.79 -3.84 1.39
CA GLU A 143 21.07 -4.54 1.27
C GLU A 143 21.14 -5.66 2.30
N LEU A 144 21.82 -6.75 1.92
CA LEU A 144 22.21 -7.86 2.79
C LEU A 144 23.71 -7.79 3.02
N TRP A 145 24.11 -7.95 4.26
CA TRP A 145 25.49 -7.92 4.72
C TRP A 145 25.77 -9.12 5.60
N ASP A 146 26.94 -9.68 5.49
CA ASP A 146 27.52 -10.64 6.43
C ASP A 146 28.28 -9.89 7.51
N LYS A 147 28.09 -10.28 8.78
CA LYS A 147 28.70 -9.66 9.94
C LYS A 147 29.96 -10.38 10.35
N ASP A 148 31.08 -9.76 10.18
CA ASP A 148 32.37 -10.30 10.60
C ASP A 148 32.77 -9.89 12.01
N THR A 149 33.67 -10.71 12.60
CA THR A 149 34.30 -10.39 13.87
C THR A 149 35.60 -9.61 13.61
N ALA A 150 35.79 -8.51 14.32
CA ALA A 150 37.02 -7.73 14.20
C ALA A 150 38.29 -8.63 14.33
N PRO A 151 39.35 -8.41 13.51
CA PRO A 151 39.61 -7.21 12.73
C PRO A 151 39.00 -7.18 11.32
N ASP A 152 38.28 -8.23 10.91
CA ASP A 152 37.66 -8.29 9.59
C ASP A 152 36.52 -7.28 9.47
N THR A 153 36.17 -6.92 8.24
CA THR A 153 35.11 -5.97 7.93
C THR A 153 33.91 -6.70 7.37
N ASP A 154 32.70 -6.27 7.73
CA ASP A 154 31.46 -6.85 7.22
C ASP A 154 31.44 -6.90 5.69
N ASP A 155 31.02 -8.04 5.14
CA ASP A 155 31.00 -8.30 3.71
C ASP A 155 29.62 -8.01 3.08
N PHE A 156 29.63 -7.31 1.95
CA PHE A 156 28.42 -7.04 1.16
C PHE A 156 27.99 -8.26 0.35
N MET A 157 26.81 -8.78 0.62
CA MET A 157 26.26 -9.97 -0.05
C MET A 157 25.36 -9.63 -1.24
N GLY A 158 24.81 -8.43 -1.30
CA GLY A 158 23.95 -7.97 -2.40
C GLY A 158 22.89 -6.98 -1.96
N GLY A 159 22.30 -6.28 -2.93
CA GLY A 159 21.27 -5.29 -2.64
C GLY A 159 20.34 -5.08 -3.83
N LEU A 160 19.14 -4.62 -3.56
CA LEU A 160 18.09 -4.36 -4.55
C LEU A 160 17.40 -3.03 -4.27
N LYS A 161 17.08 -2.33 -5.36
CA LYS A 161 16.27 -1.12 -5.32
C LYS A 161 14.79 -1.46 -5.40
N PHE A 162 13.97 -0.69 -4.69
CA PHE A 162 12.52 -0.86 -4.71
C PHE A 162 11.76 0.43 -4.46
N LYS A 163 10.51 0.47 -4.92
CA LYS A 163 9.52 1.49 -4.57
C LYS A 163 8.36 0.80 -3.84
N ALA A 164 8.09 1.23 -2.62
CA ALA A 164 7.01 0.65 -1.83
C ALA A 164 5.62 1.17 -2.23
N TYR A 165 5.57 2.36 -2.84
CA TYR A 165 4.34 2.99 -3.30
C TYR A 165 4.49 3.54 -4.72
N THR A 166 3.43 3.37 -5.51
CA THR A 166 3.18 4.08 -6.76
C THR A 166 1.70 4.47 -6.80
N GLU A 167 1.34 5.50 -7.55
CA GLU A 167 -0.04 6.00 -7.64
C GLU A 167 -1.06 4.97 -8.14
N THR A 168 -0.61 3.81 -8.60
CA THR A 168 -1.44 2.76 -9.20
C THR A 168 -1.24 1.37 -8.59
N ASN A 169 -0.45 1.24 -7.51
CA ASN A 169 -0.14 -0.09 -6.96
C ASN A 169 -1.23 -0.68 -6.05
N ASN A 170 -2.33 0.05 -5.80
CA ASN A 170 -3.48 -0.39 -5.00
C ASN A 170 -3.12 -0.85 -3.57
N PHE A 171 -2.07 -0.26 -2.98
CA PHE A 171 -1.64 -0.52 -1.60
C PHE A 171 -1.47 -2.02 -1.27
N PRO A 172 -0.55 -2.74 -1.95
CA PRO A 172 -0.35 -4.15 -1.67
C PRO A 172 0.09 -4.35 -0.20
N GLU A 173 -0.41 -5.40 0.44
CA GLU A 173 -0.02 -5.73 1.82
C GLU A 173 1.44 -6.21 1.90
N SER A 174 1.98 -6.72 0.81
CA SER A 174 3.37 -7.15 0.72
C SER A 174 3.97 -6.85 -0.66
N LEU A 175 5.29 -6.66 -0.69
CA LEU A 175 6.06 -6.41 -1.90
C LEU A 175 7.18 -7.45 -2.02
N ARG A 176 7.29 -8.11 -3.19
CA ARG A 176 8.48 -8.88 -3.57
C ARG A 176 9.49 -7.97 -4.24
N ILE A 177 10.73 -8.05 -3.77
CA ILE A 177 11.86 -7.27 -4.24
C ILE A 177 12.87 -8.28 -4.79
N GLU A 178 12.78 -8.55 -6.08
CA GLU A 178 13.55 -9.59 -6.78
C GLU A 178 13.93 -9.10 -8.18
N CYS A 179 15.03 -9.64 -8.72
CA CYS A 179 15.35 -9.48 -10.13
C CYS A 179 15.93 -10.77 -10.71
N THR A 180 15.84 -10.90 -12.04
CA THR A 180 16.49 -12.02 -12.74
C THR A 180 18.01 -11.92 -12.63
N GLY A 181 18.63 -12.97 -12.11
CA GLY A 181 20.11 -13.01 -11.95
C GLY A 181 20.66 -12.33 -10.69
N CYS A 182 19.82 -11.69 -9.87
CA CYS A 182 20.27 -11.14 -8.60
C CYS A 182 20.66 -12.22 -7.59
N SER A 183 21.66 -11.93 -6.75
CA SER A 183 22.10 -12.84 -5.69
C SER A 183 21.19 -12.82 -4.47
N THR A 184 20.46 -11.72 -4.25
CA THR A 184 19.53 -11.54 -3.12
C THR A 184 18.10 -11.36 -3.60
N GLY A 185 17.15 -11.64 -2.73
CA GLY A 185 15.71 -11.39 -2.94
C GLY A 185 15.02 -11.25 -1.61
N TYR A 186 13.97 -10.44 -1.58
CA TYR A 186 13.23 -10.13 -0.36
C TYR A 186 11.73 -10.14 -0.60
N LYS A 187 10.96 -10.41 0.46
CA LYS A 187 9.55 -10.08 0.56
C LYS A 187 9.34 -9.25 1.82
N VAL A 188 8.64 -8.14 1.69
CA VAL A 188 8.39 -7.22 2.80
C VAL A 188 6.89 -6.99 2.96
N ASP A 189 6.40 -6.96 4.20
CA ASP A 189 5.02 -6.59 4.49
C ASP A 189 4.95 -5.10 4.82
N LEU A 190 3.93 -4.43 4.26
CA LEU A 190 3.80 -2.97 4.21
C LEU A 190 2.64 -2.49 5.08
N GLU A 191 2.91 -1.52 5.95
CA GLU A 191 1.89 -0.79 6.71
C GLU A 191 1.88 0.68 6.24
N TYR A 192 0.79 1.10 5.62
CA TYR A 192 0.63 2.45 5.10
C TYR A 192 0.05 3.38 6.17
N ILE A 193 0.67 4.57 6.31
CA ILE A 193 0.25 5.64 7.23
C ILE A 193 -0.21 6.84 6.38
N PHE A 194 -1.43 7.33 6.64
CA PHE A 194 -2.05 8.44 5.88
C PHE A 194 -2.22 9.70 6.71
#